data_6d4ca6e6da95507e1085e5fe81c3b613
#
_entry.id   6d4ca6e6da95507e1085e5fe81c3b613
#
_cell.length_a   1.000
_cell.length_b   1.000
_cell.length_c   1.000
_cell.angle_alpha   90.00
_cell.angle_beta   90.00
_cell.angle_gamma   90.00
#
_symmetry.space_group_name_H-M   'P 1'
#
loop_
_entity.id
_entity.type
_entity.pdbx_description
1 polymer ?
#
loop_
_entity_poly.entity_id
_entity_poly.type
_entity_poly.pdbx_seq_one_letter_code
_entity_poly.pdbx_strand_id
1 'polypeptide(L)'
;ARRIWARAMRERYDANERSQKLKYHIQTSGRSLHAQEIQFNDIRTTLQALYALFDNCNSLHTNAYDEAITTPTEESVRRAVAIQMIINKELGLNFNENPWQGSFIVDELTDLVEEAVYQEFERISERGGVLGAMDTMYQRSKIQDESMYYEHKKHDGSLPLIGVNTFLGGKESHIETGEMELMRSTDEEKDQQVINVSEFRNFHQSEAEQQLLRLQQVARDRGNIFEALMDAGKVCSLGSMSHALYQVGGEYRRNM
;
A
#
# COMPACT_ATOMS: atom_id res chain seq x y z
N ALA A 1 5.31 6.68 15.74
CA ALA A 1 6.40 6.30 14.83
C ALA A 1 7.62 7.21 14.99
N ARG A 2 7.49 8.58 14.96
CA ARG A 2 8.62 9.53 15.00
C ARG A 2 9.51 9.39 16.23
N ARG A 3 8.94 9.22 17.42
CA ARG A 3 9.69 9.08 18.68
C ARG A 3 10.52 7.81 18.68
N ILE A 4 9.93 6.68 18.29
CA ILE A 4 10.61 5.39 18.19
C ILE A 4 11.75 5.47 17.18
N TRP A 5 11.51 6.04 15.99
CA TRP A 5 12.52 6.23 14.95
C TRP A 5 13.68 7.09 15.44
N ALA A 6 13.40 8.27 15.99
CA ALA A 6 14.43 9.20 16.45
C ALA A 6 15.31 8.58 17.54
N ARG A 7 14.69 7.86 18.49
CA ARG A 7 15.41 7.15 19.55
C ARG A 7 16.29 6.04 18.98
N ALA A 8 15.75 5.18 18.11
CA ALA A 8 16.51 4.10 17.49
C ALA A 8 17.69 4.62 16.66
N MET A 9 17.45 5.62 15.83
CA MET A 9 18.50 6.20 14.98
C MET A 9 19.61 6.85 15.81
N ARG A 10 19.28 7.50 16.90
CA ARG A 10 20.28 8.10 17.81
C ARG A 10 21.03 7.04 18.59
N GLU A 11 20.32 6.14 19.26
CA GLU A 11 20.90 5.26 20.28
C GLU A 11 21.54 4.00 19.72
N ARG A 12 21.03 3.48 18.58
CA ARG A 12 21.55 2.26 17.96
C ARG A 12 22.47 2.49 16.77
N TYR A 13 22.29 3.62 16.07
CA TYR A 13 23.01 3.87 14.82
C TYR A 13 23.87 5.13 14.86
N ASP A 14 23.92 5.84 16.00
CA ASP A 14 24.66 7.10 16.16
C ASP A 14 24.43 8.09 15.00
N ALA A 15 23.18 8.16 14.56
CA ALA A 15 22.78 8.92 13.40
C ALA A 15 22.73 10.42 13.71
N ASN A 16 23.06 11.24 12.71
CA ASN A 16 22.98 12.68 12.82
C ASN A 16 21.52 13.18 12.94
N GLU A 17 21.33 14.44 13.33
CA GLU A 17 20.01 15.03 13.55
C GLU A 17 19.07 14.91 12.35
N ARG A 18 19.59 15.02 11.13
CA ARG A 18 18.79 14.90 9.89
C ARG A 18 18.23 13.49 9.76
N SER A 19 19.01 12.47 10.03
CA SER A 19 18.60 11.06 9.93
C SER A 19 17.64 10.64 11.05
N GLN A 20 17.67 11.33 12.19
CA GLN A 20 16.72 11.11 13.29
C GLN A 20 15.30 11.62 12.96
N LYS A 21 15.14 12.49 11.95
CA LYS A 21 13.84 13.03 11.52
C LYS A 21 13.17 12.07 10.55
N LEU A 22 12.18 11.33 11.03
CA LEU A 22 11.38 10.44 10.19
C LEU A 22 10.58 11.24 9.16
N LYS A 23 10.77 10.89 7.89
CA LYS A 23 9.90 11.33 6.80
C LYS A 23 9.06 10.16 6.33
N TYR A 24 7.76 10.37 6.15
CA TYR A 24 6.86 9.30 5.75
C TYR A 24 5.71 9.81 4.90
N HIS A 25 5.22 8.90 4.10
CA HIS A 25 4.03 9.05 3.29
C HIS A 25 2.85 8.39 3.98
N ILE A 26 1.69 9.02 3.94
CA ILE A 26 0.41 8.41 4.35
C ILE A 26 -0.46 8.21 3.12
N GLN A 27 -1.03 7.03 3.01
CA GLN A 27 -2.12 6.72 2.10
C GLN A 27 -3.38 6.51 2.93
N THR A 28 -4.51 7.05 2.49
CA THR A 28 -5.81 6.72 3.07
C THR A 28 -6.08 5.22 2.90
N SER A 29 -6.84 4.62 3.82
CA SER A 29 -6.96 3.17 3.87
C SER A 29 -7.95 2.64 2.83
N GLY A 30 -7.47 1.83 1.88
CA GLY A 30 -8.33 1.09 0.95
C GLY A 30 -9.26 0.09 1.65
N ARG A 31 -8.89 -0.43 2.82
CA ARG A 31 -9.74 -1.31 3.63
C ARG A 31 -11.02 -0.62 4.14
N SER A 32 -11.02 0.70 4.25
CA SER A 32 -12.18 1.49 4.68
C SER A 32 -13.16 1.77 3.54
N LEU A 33 -12.81 1.43 2.30
CA LEU A 33 -13.66 1.62 1.14
C LEU A 33 -14.57 0.41 0.97
N HIS A 34 -15.86 0.68 0.76
CA HIS A 34 -16.89 -0.34 0.59
C HIS A 34 -17.57 -0.21 -0.77
N ALA A 35 -17.97 -1.35 -1.32
CA ALA A 35 -18.68 -1.40 -2.60
C ALA A 35 -20.15 -0.92 -2.46
N GLN A 36 -20.75 -1.13 -1.28
CA GLN A 36 -22.09 -0.66 -0.95
C GLN A 36 -22.05 0.85 -0.71
N GLU A 37 -23.00 1.57 -1.29
CA GLU A 37 -23.12 3.03 -1.18
C GLU A 37 -21.76 3.74 -1.33
N ILE A 38 -21.09 3.43 -2.43
CA ILE A 38 -19.68 3.79 -2.69
C ILE A 38 -19.42 5.29 -2.58
N GLN A 39 -20.44 6.13 -2.78
CA GLN A 39 -20.32 7.59 -2.67
C GLN A 39 -19.93 8.04 -1.27
N PHE A 40 -20.24 7.25 -0.22
CA PHE A 40 -19.78 7.54 1.14
C PHE A 40 -18.26 7.38 1.31
N ASN A 41 -17.60 6.73 0.37
CA ASN A 41 -16.16 6.55 0.42
C ASN A 41 -15.39 7.87 0.31
N ASP A 42 -15.90 8.86 -0.42
CA ASP A 42 -15.29 10.20 -0.44
C ASP A 42 -15.29 10.87 0.94
N ILE A 43 -16.35 10.68 1.71
CA ILE A 43 -16.42 11.18 3.09
C ILE A 43 -15.37 10.48 3.96
N ARG A 44 -15.27 9.16 3.84
CA ARG A 44 -14.26 8.38 4.58
C ARG A 44 -12.84 8.81 4.23
N THR A 45 -12.56 8.94 2.94
CA THR A 45 -11.26 9.39 2.43
C THR A 45 -10.94 10.80 2.91
N THR A 46 -11.91 11.72 2.89
CA THR A 46 -11.73 13.11 3.38
C THR A 46 -11.36 13.15 4.86
N LEU A 47 -12.06 12.40 5.71
CA LEU A 47 -11.78 12.35 7.15
C LEU A 47 -10.39 11.73 7.42
N GLN A 48 -10.01 10.70 6.69
CA GLN A 48 -8.67 10.09 6.81
C GLN A 48 -7.57 11.03 6.33
N ALA A 49 -7.83 11.81 5.28
CA ALA A 49 -6.91 12.85 4.81
C ALA A 49 -6.69 13.94 5.87
N LEU A 50 -7.74 14.35 6.58
CA LEU A 50 -7.63 15.30 7.71
C LEU A 50 -6.78 14.71 8.85
N TYR A 51 -6.94 13.44 9.20
CA TYR A 51 -6.10 12.80 10.21
C TYR A 51 -4.64 12.75 9.80
N ALA A 52 -4.36 12.43 8.54
CA ALA A 52 -3.01 12.42 8.01
C ALA A 52 -2.34 13.80 8.07
N LEU A 53 -3.11 14.86 7.76
CA LEU A 53 -2.65 16.24 7.85
C LEU A 53 -2.35 16.64 9.30
N PHE A 54 -3.26 16.32 10.23
CA PHE A 54 -3.08 16.64 11.66
C PHE A 54 -1.92 15.87 12.29
N ASP A 55 -1.59 14.67 11.77
CA ASP A 55 -0.38 13.94 12.15
C ASP A 55 0.88 14.49 11.47
N ASN A 56 0.77 15.57 10.70
CA ASN A 56 1.90 16.23 10.04
C ASN A 56 2.70 15.31 9.11
N CYS A 57 2.01 14.54 8.27
CA CYS A 57 2.67 13.70 7.26
C CYS A 57 3.44 14.54 6.24
N ASN A 58 4.48 13.95 5.64
CA ASN A 58 5.30 14.65 4.64
C ASN A 58 4.65 14.63 3.24
N SER A 59 3.88 13.61 2.94
CA SER A 59 3.09 13.51 1.72
C SER A 59 1.87 12.63 1.95
N LEU A 60 0.82 12.85 1.15
CA LEU A 60 -0.47 12.21 1.30
C LEU A 60 -0.97 11.70 -0.05
N HIS A 61 -1.51 10.48 -0.05
CA HIS A 61 -2.34 9.94 -1.12
C HIS A 61 -3.78 9.78 -0.62
N THR A 62 -4.73 10.18 -1.45
CA THR A 62 -6.17 10.01 -1.22
C THR A 62 -6.74 9.01 -2.22
N ASN A 63 -7.39 7.96 -1.74
CA ASN A 63 -8.00 6.94 -2.58
C ASN A 63 -9.21 7.51 -3.34
N ALA A 64 -9.41 7.02 -4.54
CA ALA A 64 -10.64 7.26 -5.29
C ALA A 64 -11.81 6.47 -4.67
N TYR A 65 -13.02 7.04 -4.72
CA TYR A 65 -14.19 6.44 -4.07
C TYR A 65 -14.58 5.07 -4.65
N ASP A 66 -14.29 4.84 -5.92
CA ASP A 66 -14.62 3.63 -6.68
C ASP A 66 -13.53 2.54 -6.63
N GLU A 67 -12.41 2.78 -5.94
CA GLU A 67 -11.28 1.85 -5.85
C GLU A 67 -11.67 0.49 -5.24
N ALA A 68 -12.77 0.44 -4.48
CA ALA A 68 -13.31 -0.82 -3.94
C ALA A 68 -13.88 -1.75 -5.03
N ILE A 69 -14.15 -1.26 -6.24
CA ILE A 69 -14.84 -1.99 -7.31
C ILE A 69 -13.98 -2.09 -8.57
N THR A 70 -13.31 -1.01 -8.96
CA THR A 70 -12.63 -0.90 -10.25
C THR A 70 -11.31 -0.14 -10.13
N THR A 71 -10.51 -0.16 -11.19
CA THR A 71 -9.46 0.83 -11.39
C THR A 71 -10.13 2.20 -11.48
N PRO A 72 -9.62 3.23 -10.77
CA PRO A 72 -10.25 4.54 -10.73
C PRO A 72 -10.53 5.13 -12.10
N THR A 73 -11.72 5.74 -12.24
CA THR A 73 -12.13 6.51 -13.42
C THR A 73 -11.51 7.92 -13.39
N GLU A 74 -11.59 8.65 -14.49
CA GLU A 74 -11.13 10.04 -14.55
C GLU A 74 -11.88 10.93 -13.54
N GLU A 75 -13.19 10.74 -13.41
CA GLU A 75 -14.01 11.47 -12.44
C GLU A 75 -13.56 11.18 -11.00
N SER A 76 -13.41 9.92 -10.65
CA SER A 76 -13.05 9.52 -9.27
C SER A 76 -11.66 9.99 -8.89
N VAL A 77 -10.69 9.94 -9.80
CA VAL A 77 -9.34 10.50 -9.60
C VAL A 77 -9.42 12.01 -9.40
N ARG A 78 -10.20 12.72 -10.20
CA ARG A 78 -10.39 14.15 -10.03
C ARG A 78 -10.98 14.51 -8.68
N ARG A 79 -11.94 13.74 -8.17
CA ARG A 79 -12.53 13.93 -6.83
C ARG A 79 -11.51 13.65 -5.73
N ALA A 80 -10.72 12.59 -5.86
CA ALA A 80 -9.65 12.27 -4.91
C ALA A 80 -8.60 13.39 -4.80
N VAL A 81 -8.20 13.98 -5.92
CA VAL A 81 -7.31 15.17 -5.94
C VAL A 81 -8.01 16.38 -5.35
N ALA A 82 -9.30 16.58 -5.65
CA ALA A 82 -10.10 17.70 -5.13
C ALA A 82 -10.17 17.70 -3.61
N ILE A 83 -10.25 16.53 -2.95
CA ILE A 83 -10.20 16.42 -1.47
C ILE A 83 -8.97 17.15 -0.92
N GLN A 84 -7.79 16.87 -1.46
CA GLN A 84 -6.54 17.52 -1.00
C GLN A 84 -6.54 19.02 -1.33
N MET A 85 -7.06 19.41 -2.49
CA MET A 85 -7.13 20.81 -2.89
C MET A 85 -8.08 21.62 -2.01
N ILE A 86 -9.23 21.07 -1.66
CA ILE A 86 -10.20 21.71 -0.74
C ILE A 86 -9.56 21.92 0.63
N ILE A 87 -8.95 20.88 1.18
CA ILE A 87 -8.26 20.98 2.48
C ILE A 87 -7.17 22.06 2.45
N ASN A 88 -6.40 22.13 1.37
CA ASN A 88 -5.28 23.06 1.22
C ASN A 88 -5.74 24.48 0.87
N LYS A 89 -6.62 24.62 -0.13
CA LYS A 89 -6.94 25.94 -0.72
C LYS A 89 -8.14 26.64 -0.07
N GLU A 90 -9.16 25.86 0.29
CA GLU A 90 -10.37 26.43 0.85
C GLU A 90 -10.32 26.50 2.38
N LEU A 91 -9.86 25.42 3.05
CA LEU A 91 -9.80 25.35 4.50
C LEU A 91 -8.49 25.87 5.09
N GLY A 92 -7.40 25.82 4.33
CA GLY A 92 -6.09 26.32 4.77
C GLY A 92 -5.48 25.57 5.98
N LEU A 93 -5.89 24.35 6.24
CA LEU A 93 -5.47 23.59 7.43
C LEU A 93 -3.99 23.18 7.40
N ASN A 94 -3.34 23.26 6.25
CA ASN A 94 -1.92 22.97 6.08
C ASN A 94 -0.99 24.15 6.46
N PHE A 95 -1.53 25.30 6.90
CA PHE A 95 -0.73 26.43 7.38
C PHE A 95 -0.15 26.20 8.76
N ASN A 96 -0.72 25.28 9.53
CA ASN A 96 -0.26 24.95 10.87
C ASN A 96 0.48 23.62 10.85
N GLU A 97 1.74 23.65 11.28
CA GLU A 97 2.50 22.41 11.52
C GLU A 97 2.10 21.84 12.89
N ASN A 98 1.87 20.49 12.91
CA ASN A 98 1.56 19.75 14.12
C ASN A 98 0.42 20.38 14.97
N PRO A 99 -0.80 20.49 14.45
CA PRO A 99 -1.91 21.18 15.13
C PRO A 99 -2.34 20.53 16.45
N TRP A 100 -1.94 19.26 16.69
CA TRP A 100 -2.26 18.52 17.91
C TRP A 100 -1.20 18.65 19.00
N GLN A 101 -0.13 19.39 18.74
CA GLN A 101 0.92 19.62 19.72
C GLN A 101 0.34 20.28 20.99
N GLY A 102 0.71 19.74 22.14
CA GLY A 102 0.25 20.23 23.45
C GLY A 102 -1.11 19.69 23.89
N SER A 103 -1.73 18.80 23.12
CA SER A 103 -2.91 18.06 23.57
C SER A 103 -2.49 16.94 24.51
N PHE A 104 -2.83 17.04 25.81
CA PHE A 104 -2.49 16.03 26.81
C PHE A 104 -3.08 14.65 26.49
N ILE A 105 -4.27 14.60 25.90
CA ILE A 105 -4.91 13.33 25.44
C ILE A 105 -4.07 12.66 24.35
N VAL A 106 -3.61 13.44 23.37
CA VAL A 106 -2.81 12.88 22.25
C VAL A 106 -1.44 12.44 22.76
N ASP A 107 -0.84 13.15 23.71
CA ASP A 107 0.42 12.77 24.31
C ASP A 107 0.29 11.45 25.09
N GLU A 108 -0.73 11.30 25.93
CA GLU A 108 -1.03 10.07 26.67
C GLU A 108 -1.28 8.87 25.74
N LEU A 109 -2.12 9.05 24.72
CA LEU A 109 -2.36 8.00 23.73
C LEU A 109 -1.09 7.63 22.95
N THR A 110 -0.22 8.59 22.67
CA THR A 110 1.06 8.34 22.02
C THR A 110 1.97 7.51 22.91
N ASP A 111 2.01 7.75 24.19
CA ASP A 111 2.80 6.98 25.17
C ASP A 111 2.29 5.54 25.25
N LEU A 112 0.98 5.34 25.37
CA LEU A 112 0.37 4.00 25.42
C LEU A 112 0.63 3.20 24.13
N VAL A 113 0.51 3.83 22.98
CA VAL A 113 0.80 3.19 21.69
C VAL A 113 2.29 2.88 21.56
N GLU A 114 3.19 3.75 22.01
CA GLU A 114 4.62 3.50 22.00
C GLU A 114 4.97 2.28 22.86
N GLU A 115 4.41 2.16 24.05
CA GLU A 115 4.60 1.01 24.92
C GLU A 115 4.11 -0.29 24.28
N ALA A 116 2.91 -0.29 23.71
CA ALA A 116 2.38 -1.47 23.02
C ALA A 116 3.25 -1.90 21.82
N VAL A 117 3.80 -0.96 21.08
CA VAL A 117 4.72 -1.23 19.95
C VAL A 117 6.03 -1.86 20.45
N TYR A 118 6.60 -1.38 21.55
CA TYR A 118 7.81 -1.99 22.12
C TYR A 118 7.55 -3.41 22.59
N GLN A 119 6.42 -3.69 23.23
CA GLN A 119 6.05 -5.07 23.62
C GLN A 119 5.94 -5.98 22.38
N GLU A 120 5.43 -5.48 21.27
CA GLU A 120 5.37 -6.26 20.04
C GLU A 120 6.76 -6.48 19.42
N PHE A 121 7.65 -5.49 19.48
CA PHE A 121 9.04 -5.66 19.05
C PHE A 121 9.77 -6.72 19.89
N GLU A 122 9.52 -6.79 21.18
CA GLU A 122 10.06 -7.83 22.06
C GLU A 122 9.58 -9.22 21.64
N ARG A 123 8.26 -9.38 21.41
CA ARG A 123 7.68 -10.64 20.94
C ARG A 123 8.28 -11.13 19.61
N ILE A 124 8.54 -10.21 18.69
CA ILE A 124 9.20 -10.51 17.42
C ILE A 124 10.67 -10.88 17.64
N SER A 125 11.36 -10.14 18.51
CA SER A 125 12.78 -10.38 18.83
C SER A 125 13.02 -11.74 19.48
N GLU A 126 12.16 -12.16 20.42
CA GLU A 126 12.18 -13.47 21.06
C GLU A 126 12.03 -14.64 20.08
N ARG A 127 11.42 -14.39 18.93
CA ARG A 127 11.23 -15.37 17.84
C ARG A 127 12.39 -15.41 16.83
N GLY A 128 13.50 -14.72 17.12
CA GLY A 128 14.63 -14.61 16.19
C GLY A 128 14.51 -13.43 15.20
N GLY A 129 13.81 -12.38 15.60
CA GLY A 129 13.56 -11.20 14.78
C GLY A 129 12.51 -11.42 13.71
N VAL A 130 12.47 -10.53 12.72
CA VAL A 130 11.43 -10.56 11.66
C VAL A 130 11.44 -11.88 10.90
N LEU A 131 12.61 -12.39 10.52
CA LEU A 131 12.72 -13.64 9.75
C LEU A 131 12.28 -14.85 10.57
N GLY A 132 12.75 -15.00 11.81
CA GLY A 132 12.33 -16.10 12.68
C GLY A 132 10.84 -16.07 13.02
N ALA A 133 10.26 -14.88 13.18
CA ALA A 133 8.82 -14.72 13.36
C ALA A 133 8.03 -15.07 12.08
N MET A 134 8.60 -14.82 10.90
CA MET A 134 7.99 -15.24 9.61
C MET A 134 8.03 -16.77 9.44
N ASP A 135 9.14 -17.42 9.79
CA ASP A 135 9.28 -18.88 9.71
C ASP A 135 8.22 -19.60 10.57
N THR A 136 7.87 -19.00 11.71
CA THR A 136 6.81 -19.51 12.60
C THR A 136 5.41 -18.99 12.27
N MET A 137 5.23 -18.28 11.14
CA MET A 137 3.96 -17.72 10.69
C MET A 137 3.33 -16.71 11.67
N TYR A 138 4.10 -16.13 12.57
CA TYR A 138 3.60 -15.27 13.64
C TYR A 138 2.83 -14.04 13.12
N GLN A 139 3.44 -13.25 12.24
CA GLN A 139 2.80 -12.04 11.68
C GLN A 139 1.53 -12.40 10.91
N ARG A 140 1.59 -13.48 10.12
CA ARG A 140 0.44 -13.96 9.34
C ARG A 140 -0.73 -14.36 10.23
N SER A 141 -0.46 -15.13 11.30
CA SER A 141 -1.50 -15.56 12.24
C SER A 141 -2.15 -14.36 12.91
N LYS A 142 -1.35 -13.39 13.39
CA LYS A 142 -1.87 -12.16 14.00
C LYS A 142 -2.76 -11.36 13.05
N ILE A 143 -2.35 -11.20 11.79
CA ILE A 143 -3.15 -10.48 10.77
C ILE A 143 -4.46 -11.23 10.48
N GLN A 144 -4.42 -12.57 10.42
CA GLN A 144 -5.62 -13.38 10.18
C GLN A 144 -6.59 -13.31 11.36
N ASP A 145 -6.10 -13.44 12.59
CA ASP A 145 -6.91 -13.36 13.80
C ASP A 145 -7.64 -12.01 13.89
N GLU A 146 -6.93 -10.91 13.68
CA GLU A 146 -7.51 -9.58 13.66
C GLU A 146 -8.52 -9.40 12.51
N SER A 147 -8.21 -9.92 11.33
CA SER A 147 -9.13 -9.85 10.19
C SER A 147 -10.43 -10.58 10.49
N MET A 148 -10.37 -11.78 11.07
CA MET A 148 -11.56 -12.55 11.46
C MET A 148 -12.36 -11.85 12.56
N TYR A 149 -11.67 -11.24 13.54
CA TYR A 149 -12.32 -10.48 14.60
C TYR A 149 -13.15 -9.32 14.05
N TYR A 150 -12.59 -8.55 13.11
CA TYR A 150 -13.33 -7.46 12.46
C TYR A 150 -14.46 -7.95 11.57
N GLU A 151 -14.28 -9.07 10.85
CA GLU A 151 -15.35 -9.64 10.03
C GLU A 151 -16.54 -10.12 10.89
N HIS A 152 -16.29 -10.77 12.03
CA HIS A 152 -17.36 -11.12 12.96
C HIS A 152 -18.12 -9.89 13.43
N LYS A 153 -17.43 -8.83 13.81
CA LYS A 153 -18.07 -7.57 14.25
C LYS A 153 -18.87 -6.87 13.15
N LYS A 154 -18.45 -6.97 11.91
CA LYS A 154 -19.22 -6.45 10.76
C LYS A 154 -20.50 -7.25 10.57
N HIS A 155 -20.44 -8.58 10.71
CA HIS A 155 -21.58 -9.47 10.52
C HIS A 155 -22.61 -9.36 11.65
N ASP A 156 -22.18 -9.26 12.89
CA ASP A 156 -23.08 -9.15 14.05
C ASP A 156 -23.57 -7.71 14.30
N GLY A 157 -23.04 -6.73 13.55
CA GLY A 157 -23.40 -5.31 13.66
C GLY A 157 -22.77 -4.56 14.82
N SER A 158 -21.92 -5.20 15.62
CA SER A 158 -21.24 -4.53 16.75
C SER A 158 -20.16 -3.52 16.27
N LEU A 159 -19.75 -3.62 15.01
CA LEU A 159 -18.99 -2.58 14.30
C LEU A 159 -19.89 -1.92 13.26
N PRO A 160 -20.52 -0.77 13.57
CA PRO A 160 -21.41 -0.11 12.63
C PRO A 160 -20.62 0.47 11.44
N LEU A 161 -21.03 0.12 10.23
CA LEU A 161 -20.53 0.62 8.98
C LEU A 161 -21.67 1.25 8.17
N ILE A 162 -21.62 2.55 8.00
CA ILE A 162 -22.67 3.33 7.34
C ILE A 162 -22.80 2.91 5.87
N GLY A 163 -24.02 2.60 5.44
CA GLY A 163 -24.29 2.13 4.09
C GLY A 163 -23.91 0.66 3.82
N VAL A 164 -23.38 -0.05 4.84
CA VAL A 164 -22.96 -1.47 4.73
C VAL A 164 -23.81 -2.38 5.62
N ASN A 165 -23.85 -2.11 6.92
CA ASN A 165 -24.66 -2.83 7.90
C ASN A 165 -25.52 -1.92 8.78
N THR A 166 -25.33 -0.61 8.68
CA THR A 166 -26.02 0.42 9.46
C THR A 166 -26.42 1.57 8.54
N PHE A 167 -27.55 2.20 8.79
CA PHE A 167 -28.08 3.32 7.99
C PHE A 167 -28.12 2.95 6.49
N LEU A 168 -28.77 1.84 6.19
CA LEU A 168 -28.92 1.35 4.83
C LEU A 168 -29.91 2.22 4.06
N GLY A 169 -29.63 2.48 2.79
CA GLY A 169 -30.55 3.14 1.87
C GLY A 169 -31.79 2.28 1.62
N GLY A 170 -32.91 2.91 1.21
CA GLY A 170 -34.09 2.21 0.75
C GLY A 170 -33.82 1.40 -0.52
N LYS A 171 -34.81 0.56 -0.94
CA LYS A 171 -34.67 -0.28 -2.14
C LYS A 171 -34.35 0.50 -3.43
N GLU A 172 -34.63 1.81 -3.45
CA GLU A 172 -34.35 2.70 -4.57
C GLU A 172 -32.94 3.34 -4.51
N SER A 173 -32.20 3.19 -3.41
CA SER A 173 -30.85 3.77 -3.24
C SER A 173 -29.73 2.81 -3.67
N HIS A 174 -30.06 1.57 -4.03
CA HIS A 174 -29.09 0.67 -4.64
C HIS A 174 -28.80 1.22 -6.04
N ILE A 175 -27.69 1.96 -6.17
CA ILE A 175 -27.06 2.15 -7.47
C ILE A 175 -26.83 0.73 -7.99
N GLU A 176 -27.54 0.35 -9.02
CA GLU A 176 -27.30 -0.93 -9.67
C GLU A 176 -25.85 -0.94 -10.08
N THR A 177 -25.03 -1.78 -9.47
CA THR A 177 -23.62 -1.98 -9.80
C THR A 177 -23.42 -2.38 -11.27
N GLY A 178 -24.52 -2.65 -11.98
CA GLY A 178 -24.56 -2.92 -13.42
C GLY A 178 -24.37 -1.71 -14.33
N GLU A 179 -24.53 -0.47 -13.83
CA GLU A 179 -24.34 0.75 -14.60
C GLU A 179 -22.96 1.41 -14.40
N MET A 180 -22.12 0.83 -13.52
CA MET A 180 -20.80 1.43 -13.25
C MET A 180 -19.81 1.06 -14.36
N GLU A 181 -19.20 2.07 -14.95
CA GLU A 181 -18.12 1.88 -15.92
C GLU A 181 -16.93 1.20 -15.25
N LEU A 182 -16.61 -0.01 -15.69
CA LEU A 182 -15.43 -0.73 -15.25
C LEU A 182 -14.27 -0.43 -16.21
N MET A 183 -13.22 0.20 -15.67
CA MET A 183 -12.00 0.45 -16.43
C MET A 183 -11.26 -0.86 -16.70
N ARG A 184 -11.41 -1.39 -17.90
CA ARG A 184 -10.75 -2.62 -18.35
C ARG A 184 -10.19 -2.43 -19.75
N SER A 185 -9.05 -3.04 -20.02
CA SER A 185 -8.51 -3.11 -21.39
C SER A 185 -9.48 -3.86 -22.30
N THR A 186 -9.65 -3.37 -23.52
CA THR A 186 -10.42 -4.06 -24.56
C THR A 186 -9.70 -5.34 -25.02
N ASP A 187 -10.38 -6.21 -25.72
CA ASP A 187 -9.75 -7.43 -26.22
C ASP A 187 -8.75 -7.10 -27.33
N GLU A 188 -9.01 -6.08 -28.14
CA GLU A 188 -8.09 -5.57 -29.15
C GLU A 188 -6.77 -5.07 -28.55
N GLU A 189 -6.84 -4.32 -27.42
CA GLU A 189 -5.65 -3.85 -26.71
C GLU A 189 -4.82 -5.02 -26.15
N LYS A 190 -5.48 -6.06 -25.61
CA LYS A 190 -4.81 -7.27 -25.12
C LYS A 190 -4.13 -8.03 -26.23
N ASP A 191 -4.84 -8.26 -27.35
CA ASP A 191 -4.32 -8.96 -28.51
C ASP A 191 -3.13 -8.19 -29.13
N GLN A 192 -3.25 -6.87 -29.25
CA GLN A 192 -2.17 -6.03 -29.74
C GLN A 192 -0.94 -6.12 -28.82
N GLN A 193 -1.12 -6.16 -27.50
CA GLN A 193 0.00 -6.28 -26.56
C GLN A 193 0.69 -7.66 -26.68
N VAL A 194 -0.07 -8.73 -26.90
CA VAL A 194 0.50 -10.07 -27.14
C VAL A 194 1.34 -10.08 -28.42
N ILE A 195 0.85 -9.46 -29.49
CA ILE A 195 1.59 -9.29 -30.75
C ILE A 195 2.88 -8.50 -30.50
N ASN A 196 2.79 -7.34 -29.86
CA ASN A 196 3.94 -6.47 -29.56
C ASN A 196 5.03 -7.21 -28.79
N VAL A 197 4.67 -8.00 -27.77
CA VAL A 197 5.63 -8.80 -26.98
C VAL A 197 6.27 -9.90 -27.84
N SER A 198 5.50 -10.53 -28.72
CA SER A 198 5.99 -11.57 -29.59
C SER A 198 6.98 -11.02 -30.63
N GLU A 199 6.66 -9.91 -31.27
CA GLU A 199 7.53 -9.20 -32.21
C GLU A 199 8.83 -8.72 -31.53
N PHE A 200 8.71 -8.10 -30.36
CA PHE A 200 9.87 -7.67 -29.57
C PHE A 200 10.81 -8.82 -29.23
N ARG A 201 10.27 -9.97 -28.80
CA ARG A 201 11.06 -11.17 -28.50
C ARG A 201 11.76 -11.72 -29.73
N ASN A 202 11.07 -11.76 -30.88
CA ASN A 202 11.63 -12.24 -32.11
C ASN A 202 12.76 -11.35 -32.63
N PHE A 203 12.57 -10.02 -32.52
CA PHE A 203 13.56 -9.03 -32.94
C PHE A 203 14.85 -9.11 -32.11
N HIS A 204 14.74 -9.30 -30.80
CA HIS A 204 15.86 -9.30 -29.88
C HIS A 204 16.37 -10.70 -29.47
N GLN A 205 15.96 -11.77 -30.15
CA GLN A 205 16.19 -13.16 -29.73
C GLN A 205 17.65 -13.44 -29.35
N SER A 206 18.62 -13.08 -30.21
CA SER A 206 20.05 -13.34 -29.98
C SER A 206 20.67 -12.57 -28.84
N GLU A 207 20.26 -11.30 -28.66
CA GLU A 207 20.77 -10.44 -27.61
C GLU A 207 20.12 -10.77 -26.26
N ALA A 208 18.84 -11.11 -26.29
CA ALA A 208 18.07 -11.46 -25.10
C ALA A 208 18.66 -12.68 -24.39
N GLU A 209 19.04 -13.72 -25.12
CA GLU A 209 19.62 -14.93 -24.53
C GLU A 209 20.92 -14.62 -23.77
N GLN A 210 21.79 -13.80 -24.34
CA GLN A 210 23.04 -13.40 -23.70
C GLN A 210 22.80 -12.56 -22.43
N GLN A 211 21.84 -11.63 -22.48
CA GLN A 211 21.52 -10.80 -21.33
C GLN A 211 20.84 -11.59 -20.20
N LEU A 212 20.01 -12.57 -20.51
CA LEU A 212 19.41 -13.45 -19.50
C LEU A 212 20.45 -14.33 -18.82
N LEU A 213 21.40 -14.90 -19.57
CA LEU A 213 22.52 -15.66 -19.00
C LEU A 213 23.41 -14.80 -18.11
N ARG A 214 23.72 -13.57 -18.56
CA ARG A 214 24.47 -12.59 -17.75
C ARG A 214 23.71 -12.26 -16.45
N LEU A 215 22.42 -11.99 -16.53
CA LEU A 215 21.58 -11.70 -15.37
C LEU A 215 21.61 -12.85 -14.35
N GLN A 216 21.49 -14.09 -14.80
CA GLN A 216 21.60 -15.27 -13.96
C GLN A 216 22.98 -15.41 -13.31
N GLN A 217 24.06 -15.15 -14.07
CA GLN A 217 25.42 -15.23 -13.54
C GLN A 217 25.66 -14.18 -12.46
N VAL A 218 25.27 -12.91 -12.73
CA VAL A 218 25.37 -11.82 -11.76
C VAL A 218 24.60 -12.14 -10.48
N ALA A 219 23.41 -12.77 -10.60
CA ALA A 219 22.61 -13.18 -9.45
C ALA A 219 23.30 -14.28 -8.62
N ARG A 220 23.92 -15.30 -9.28
CA ARG A 220 24.70 -16.35 -8.60
C ARG A 220 25.92 -15.79 -7.88
N ASP A 221 26.61 -14.85 -8.51
CA ASP A 221 27.81 -14.21 -7.98
C ASP A 221 27.52 -13.14 -6.91
N ARG A 222 26.23 -12.91 -6.61
CA ARG A 222 25.76 -11.84 -5.70
C ARG A 222 26.25 -10.44 -6.10
N GLY A 223 26.38 -10.21 -7.40
CA GLY A 223 26.76 -8.93 -7.97
C GLY A 223 25.62 -7.91 -8.02
N ASN A 224 25.82 -6.82 -8.76
CA ASN A 224 24.83 -5.77 -8.93
C ASN A 224 23.73 -6.20 -9.93
N ILE A 225 22.66 -6.84 -9.41
CA ILE A 225 21.53 -7.31 -10.22
C ILE A 225 20.83 -6.14 -10.91
N PHE A 226 20.74 -4.96 -10.26
CA PHE A 226 20.05 -3.82 -10.85
C PHE A 226 20.72 -3.34 -12.15
N GLU A 227 22.05 -3.28 -12.18
CA GLU A 227 22.80 -2.92 -13.39
C GLU A 227 22.55 -3.92 -14.52
N ALA A 228 22.57 -5.22 -14.20
CA ALA A 228 22.27 -6.27 -15.17
C ALA A 228 20.81 -6.22 -15.68
N LEU A 229 19.85 -5.87 -14.82
CA LEU A 229 18.45 -5.65 -15.21
C LEU A 229 18.28 -4.44 -16.13
N MET A 230 19.03 -3.36 -15.90
CA MET A 230 18.98 -2.18 -16.77
C MET A 230 19.44 -2.50 -18.21
N ASP A 231 20.41 -3.39 -18.39
CA ASP A 231 20.84 -3.85 -19.71
C ASP A 231 19.86 -4.86 -20.29
N ALA A 232 19.44 -5.84 -19.50
CA ALA A 232 18.48 -6.86 -19.94
C ALA A 232 17.12 -6.25 -20.34
N GLY A 233 16.65 -5.21 -19.63
CA GLY A 233 15.38 -4.54 -19.90
C GLY A 233 15.30 -3.85 -21.28
N LYS A 234 16.43 -3.64 -21.94
CA LYS A 234 16.46 -3.08 -23.30
C LYS A 234 16.05 -4.11 -24.36
N VAL A 235 16.24 -5.39 -24.09
CA VAL A 235 16.09 -6.49 -25.08
C VAL A 235 15.28 -7.69 -24.58
N CYS A 236 14.93 -7.73 -23.30
CA CYS A 236 14.18 -8.80 -22.67
C CYS A 236 12.81 -8.34 -22.18
N SER A 237 11.80 -9.18 -22.26
CA SER A 237 10.51 -8.93 -21.63
C SER A 237 10.59 -9.15 -20.11
N LEU A 238 9.69 -8.49 -19.36
CA LEU A 238 9.57 -8.68 -17.90
C LEU A 238 9.46 -10.16 -17.52
N GLY A 239 8.60 -10.91 -18.21
CA GLY A 239 8.43 -12.35 -17.95
C GLY A 239 9.69 -13.16 -18.17
N SER A 240 10.49 -12.85 -19.19
CA SER A 240 11.77 -13.54 -19.46
C SER A 240 12.79 -13.30 -18.36
N MET A 241 12.92 -12.03 -17.90
CA MET A 241 13.83 -11.67 -16.81
C MET A 241 13.41 -12.30 -15.48
N SER A 242 12.12 -12.24 -15.14
CA SER A 242 11.60 -12.87 -13.93
C SER A 242 11.83 -14.38 -13.93
N HIS A 243 11.56 -15.06 -15.07
CA HIS A 243 11.81 -16.48 -15.19
C HIS A 243 13.29 -16.84 -15.04
N ALA A 244 14.19 -16.05 -15.63
CA ALA A 244 15.62 -16.25 -15.48
C ALA A 244 16.08 -16.15 -14.02
N LEU A 245 15.55 -15.21 -13.27
CA LEU A 245 15.85 -15.06 -11.84
C LEU A 245 15.22 -16.19 -10.99
N TYR A 246 14.02 -16.66 -11.32
CA TYR A 246 13.41 -17.82 -10.66
C TYR A 246 14.23 -19.10 -10.82
N GLN A 247 14.88 -19.28 -11.97
CA GLN A 247 15.78 -20.42 -12.19
C GLN A 247 17.03 -20.38 -11.28
N VAL A 248 17.40 -19.21 -10.76
CA VAL A 248 18.55 -19.06 -9.85
C VAL A 248 18.12 -19.11 -8.38
N GLY A 249 17.08 -18.34 -8.02
CA GLY A 249 16.66 -18.13 -6.63
C GLY A 249 15.40 -18.89 -6.20
N GLY A 250 14.76 -19.61 -7.13
CA GLY A 250 13.47 -20.23 -6.91
C GLY A 250 12.30 -19.24 -7.09
N GLU A 251 11.13 -19.79 -7.35
CA GLU A 251 9.90 -19.05 -7.54
C GLU A 251 9.16 -18.89 -6.21
N TYR A 252 8.78 -17.65 -5.87
CA TYR A 252 7.92 -17.42 -4.70
C TYR A 252 6.56 -18.07 -4.95
N ARG A 253 6.20 -18.99 -4.08
CA ARG A 253 4.86 -19.59 -4.03
C ARG A 253 4.14 -19.10 -2.79
N ARG A 254 2.98 -18.49 -3.02
CA ARG A 254 2.11 -18.10 -1.91
C ARG A 254 1.60 -19.37 -1.24
N ASN A 255 1.94 -19.57 0.03
CA ASN A 255 1.32 -20.62 0.84
C ASN A 255 -0.13 -20.17 1.11
N MET A 256 -1.07 -20.83 0.45
CA MET A 256 -2.50 -20.66 0.69
C MET A 256 -2.95 -21.59 1.81
#